data_b7454c9e0a59528ac2b89b326371669a
#
_entry.id   b7454c9e0a59528ac2b89b326371669a
#
_cell.length_a   1.000
_cell.length_b   1.000
_cell.length_c   1.000
_cell.angle_alpha   90.00
_cell.angle_beta   90.00
_cell.angle_gamma   90.00
#
_symmetry.space_group_name_H-M   'P 1'
#
loop_
_entity.id
_entity.type
_entity.pdbx_description
1 polymer ?
#
loop_
_entity_poly.entity_id
_entity_poly.type
_entity_poly.pdbx_seq_one_letter_code
_entity_poly.pdbx_strand_id
1 'polypeptide(L)'
;MGKPDIIYEDNDIIVCYKPAGIATQTRRIGQQDMESFIRNYRAAKNEPPYVGIVHRLDQPVEGVMVFAKNQKAAASLSRQIKEHTTEKYYRAASRGQGVSGADKEEDNKEDNHDLAWHTLTDYLSFDKRTNTSKITSEKDRQAKKAVLQYRIISNECNKTEFDIKLLTGRHHQIRLQLANIGYPLIGDTKYGKTVSNNSGTGSKSGRTGFGVREQLALCSYKIVFDHPATGERLTFELP
;
A
#
# COMPACT_ATOMS: atom_id res chain seq x y z
N MET A 1 3.21 -17.10 8.67
CA MET A 1 2.71 -16.39 7.48
C MET A 1 1.28 -16.83 7.23
N GLY A 2 0.36 -15.90 7.08
CA GLY A 2 -1.01 -16.17 6.68
C GLY A 2 -1.05 -16.84 5.29
N LYS A 3 -2.13 -17.55 5.00
CA LYS A 3 -2.38 -18.08 3.65
C LYS A 3 -3.24 -17.09 2.87
N PRO A 4 -3.12 -17.01 1.51
CA PRO A 4 -4.09 -16.32 0.70
C PRO A 4 -5.49 -16.90 0.92
N ASP A 5 -6.50 -16.03 0.92
CA ASP A 5 -7.89 -16.43 1.09
C ASP A 5 -8.78 -15.75 0.05
N ILE A 6 -9.79 -16.49 -0.44
CA ILE A 6 -10.79 -15.98 -1.40
C ILE A 6 -11.94 -15.37 -0.59
N ILE A 7 -12.15 -14.06 -0.76
CA ILE A 7 -13.21 -13.28 -0.12
C ILE A 7 -14.50 -13.33 -0.93
N TYR A 8 -14.35 -13.25 -2.26
CA TYR A 8 -15.49 -13.25 -3.20
C TYR A 8 -15.05 -13.81 -4.55
N GLU A 9 -15.97 -14.49 -5.22
CA GLU A 9 -15.76 -14.99 -6.58
C GLU A 9 -17.07 -15.02 -7.34
N ASP A 10 -17.01 -14.64 -8.62
CA ASP A 10 -18.05 -14.86 -9.61
C ASP A 10 -17.48 -15.29 -10.97
N ASN A 11 -18.19 -15.06 -12.07
CA ASN A 11 -17.73 -15.42 -13.41
C ASN A 11 -16.64 -14.50 -13.96
N ASP A 12 -16.51 -13.27 -13.44
CA ASP A 12 -15.68 -12.20 -13.99
C ASP A 12 -14.50 -11.84 -13.09
N ILE A 13 -14.66 -11.94 -11.77
CA ILE A 13 -13.67 -11.48 -10.80
C ILE A 13 -13.40 -12.49 -9.69
N ILE A 14 -12.23 -12.40 -9.10
CA ILE A 14 -11.88 -12.98 -7.80
C ILE A 14 -11.35 -11.86 -6.91
N VAL A 15 -11.94 -11.69 -5.73
CA VAL A 15 -11.42 -10.83 -4.67
C VAL A 15 -10.81 -11.69 -3.59
N CYS A 16 -9.58 -11.39 -3.16
CA CYS A 16 -8.88 -12.19 -2.18
C CYS A 16 -8.05 -11.35 -1.21
N TYR A 17 -7.76 -11.93 -0.06
CA TYR A 17 -6.76 -11.45 0.87
C TYR A 17 -5.38 -11.91 0.44
N LYS A 18 -4.46 -10.96 0.29
CA LYS A 18 -3.04 -11.21 0.11
C LYS A 18 -2.32 -11.07 1.44
N PRO A 19 -1.69 -12.10 1.99
CA PRO A 19 -0.88 -11.96 3.20
C PRO A 19 0.42 -11.21 2.92
N ALA A 20 1.00 -10.63 3.98
CA ALA A 20 2.33 -10.06 3.92
C ALA A 20 3.38 -11.13 3.59
N GLY A 21 4.41 -10.73 2.83
CA GLY A 21 5.50 -11.61 2.43
C GLY A 21 5.27 -12.36 1.12
N ILE A 22 4.05 -12.45 0.61
CA ILE A 22 3.72 -13.02 -0.70
C ILE A 22 3.68 -11.91 -1.74
N ALA A 23 4.36 -12.10 -2.88
CA ALA A 23 4.30 -11.15 -4.00
C ALA A 23 2.95 -11.26 -4.71
N THR A 24 2.48 -10.16 -5.34
CA THR A 24 1.34 -10.24 -6.27
C THR A 24 1.69 -11.09 -7.48
N GLN A 25 2.89 -10.91 -8.01
CA GLN A 25 3.47 -11.65 -9.12
C GLN A 25 5.00 -11.69 -8.96
N THR A 26 5.63 -12.83 -9.22
CA THR A 26 7.08 -12.98 -9.20
C THR A 26 7.59 -13.65 -10.46
N ARG A 27 8.84 -13.34 -10.83
CA ARG A 27 9.59 -14.06 -11.87
C ARG A 27 10.50 -15.14 -11.30
N ARG A 28 10.54 -15.30 -9.99
CA ARG A 28 11.41 -16.29 -9.33
C ARG A 28 10.75 -17.66 -9.40
N ILE A 29 11.45 -18.59 -10.05
CA ILE A 29 11.03 -19.99 -10.18
C ILE A 29 10.93 -20.60 -8.76
N GLY A 30 9.83 -21.33 -8.50
CA GLY A 30 9.61 -22.01 -7.22
C GLY A 30 9.09 -21.11 -6.07
N GLN A 31 8.97 -19.80 -6.28
CA GLN A 31 8.35 -18.91 -5.28
C GLN A 31 6.88 -18.74 -5.59
N GLN A 32 6.01 -19.09 -4.63
CA GLN A 32 4.57 -18.84 -4.73
C GLN A 32 4.26 -17.34 -4.70
N ASP A 33 3.31 -16.94 -5.51
CA ASP A 33 2.74 -15.60 -5.55
C ASP A 33 1.21 -15.66 -5.69
N MET A 34 0.54 -14.51 -5.66
CA MET A 34 -0.91 -14.47 -5.77
C MET A 34 -1.43 -14.94 -7.13
N GLU A 35 -0.70 -14.64 -8.20
CA GLU A 35 -1.06 -15.11 -9.55
C GLU A 35 -1.07 -16.62 -9.62
N SER A 36 0.01 -17.27 -9.19
CA SER A 36 0.11 -18.74 -9.18
C SER A 36 -0.90 -19.41 -8.24
N PHE A 37 -1.15 -18.78 -7.07
CA PHE A 37 -2.20 -19.26 -6.15
C PHE A 37 -3.56 -19.29 -6.83
N ILE A 38 -3.98 -18.17 -7.45
CA ILE A 38 -5.31 -18.08 -8.10
C ILE A 38 -5.37 -19.00 -9.34
N ARG A 39 -4.28 -19.09 -10.11
CA ARG A 39 -4.21 -19.99 -11.25
C ARG A 39 -4.40 -21.45 -10.86
N ASN A 40 -3.74 -21.90 -9.79
CA ASN A 40 -3.89 -23.26 -9.26
C ASN A 40 -5.27 -23.50 -8.68
N TYR A 41 -5.84 -22.52 -7.96
CA TYR A 41 -7.20 -22.57 -7.44
C TYR A 41 -8.23 -22.77 -8.56
N ARG A 42 -8.13 -22.02 -9.66
CA ARG A 42 -9.01 -22.15 -10.84
C ARG A 42 -8.82 -23.48 -11.54
N ALA A 43 -7.57 -23.91 -11.72
CA ALA A 43 -7.27 -25.21 -12.33
C ALA A 43 -7.89 -26.38 -11.54
N ALA A 44 -7.86 -26.33 -10.22
CA ALA A 44 -8.50 -27.32 -9.35
C ALA A 44 -10.03 -27.36 -9.49
N LYS A 45 -10.65 -26.28 -9.97
CA LYS A 45 -12.09 -26.18 -10.29
C LYS A 45 -12.40 -26.53 -11.76
N ASN A 46 -11.40 -26.99 -12.53
CA ASN A 46 -11.51 -27.20 -13.98
C ASN A 46 -11.90 -25.94 -14.78
N GLU A 47 -11.51 -24.76 -14.28
CA GLU A 47 -11.69 -23.49 -14.96
C GLU A 47 -10.46 -23.09 -15.77
N PRO A 48 -10.63 -22.24 -16.83
CA PRO A 48 -9.48 -21.70 -17.57
C PRO A 48 -8.50 -20.98 -16.64
N PRO A 49 -7.16 -21.23 -16.73
CA PRO A 49 -6.18 -20.74 -15.75
C PRO A 49 -5.79 -19.25 -15.98
N TYR A 50 -6.61 -18.49 -16.71
CA TYR A 50 -6.37 -17.07 -16.92
C TYR A 50 -6.53 -16.27 -15.62
N VAL A 51 -5.55 -15.40 -15.32
CA VAL A 51 -5.56 -14.47 -14.19
C VAL A 51 -5.13 -13.09 -14.68
N GLY A 52 -6.07 -12.15 -14.69
CA GLY A 52 -5.81 -10.75 -15.03
C GLY A 52 -5.38 -9.93 -13.82
N ILE A 53 -4.09 -9.56 -13.77
CA ILE A 53 -3.55 -8.70 -12.72
C ILE A 53 -3.79 -7.25 -13.11
N VAL A 54 -4.71 -6.57 -12.45
CA VAL A 54 -5.08 -5.17 -12.75
C VAL A 54 -4.41 -4.17 -11.82
N HIS A 55 -4.04 -4.58 -10.61
CA HIS A 55 -3.25 -3.78 -9.68
C HIS A 55 -2.32 -4.67 -8.83
N ARG A 56 -1.43 -4.07 -8.07
CA ARG A 56 -0.45 -4.80 -7.25
C ARG A 56 -0.33 -4.19 -5.88
N LEU A 57 -0.09 -5.05 -4.89
CA LEU A 57 0.46 -4.69 -3.60
C LEU A 57 1.94 -5.10 -3.54
N ASP A 58 2.76 -4.33 -2.87
CA ASP A 58 4.16 -4.69 -2.61
C ASP A 58 4.22 -6.00 -1.80
N GLN A 59 5.31 -6.75 -1.95
CA GLN A 59 5.45 -8.04 -1.28
C GLN A 59 5.22 -7.98 0.24
N PRO A 60 5.75 -6.99 1.01
CA PRO A 60 5.53 -6.92 2.46
C PRO A 60 4.15 -6.36 2.86
N VAL A 61 3.37 -5.81 1.91
CA VAL A 61 2.04 -5.24 2.17
C VAL A 61 0.99 -6.34 2.10
N GLU A 62 0.12 -6.39 3.08
CA GLU A 62 -1.05 -7.27 3.09
C GLU A 62 -2.32 -6.54 2.67
N GLY A 63 -3.39 -7.27 2.42
CA GLY A 63 -4.70 -6.69 2.21
C GLY A 63 -5.50 -7.25 1.04
N VAL A 64 -6.63 -6.58 0.79
CA VAL A 64 -7.60 -6.98 -0.24
C VAL A 64 -7.10 -6.62 -1.64
N MET A 65 -7.31 -7.56 -2.57
CA MET A 65 -6.98 -7.42 -3.99
C MET A 65 -8.09 -8.00 -4.87
N VAL A 66 -8.27 -7.41 -6.06
CA VAL A 66 -9.15 -7.95 -7.11
C VAL A 66 -8.32 -8.43 -8.30
N PHE A 67 -8.71 -9.57 -8.87
CA PHE A 67 -8.18 -10.18 -10.08
C PHE A 67 -9.31 -10.43 -11.06
N ALA A 68 -9.02 -10.29 -12.35
CA ALA A 68 -9.99 -10.61 -13.40
C ALA A 68 -9.88 -12.07 -13.83
N LYS A 69 -11.01 -12.74 -14.02
CA LYS A 69 -11.11 -14.12 -14.49
C LYS A 69 -11.08 -14.25 -16.03
N ASN A 70 -11.27 -13.13 -16.74
CA ASN A 70 -11.27 -13.07 -18.20
C ASN A 70 -10.73 -11.72 -18.71
N GLN A 71 -10.45 -11.64 -20.02
CA GLN A 71 -9.85 -10.46 -20.64
C GLN A 71 -10.78 -9.23 -20.63
N LYS A 72 -12.11 -9.42 -20.77
CA LYS A 72 -13.08 -8.33 -20.74
C LYS A 72 -13.10 -7.65 -19.37
N ALA A 73 -13.16 -8.46 -18.31
CA ALA A 73 -13.10 -7.96 -16.94
C ALA A 73 -11.75 -7.26 -16.65
N ALA A 74 -10.62 -7.82 -17.13
CA ALA A 74 -9.32 -7.20 -16.96
C ALA A 74 -9.23 -5.83 -17.65
N ALA A 75 -9.76 -5.70 -18.86
CA ALA A 75 -9.81 -4.43 -19.58
C ALA A 75 -10.68 -3.38 -18.87
N SER A 76 -11.88 -3.78 -18.38
CA SER A 76 -12.78 -2.89 -17.64
C SER A 76 -12.14 -2.41 -16.33
N LEU A 77 -11.63 -3.31 -15.49
CA LEU A 77 -10.98 -2.94 -14.22
C LEU A 77 -9.70 -2.10 -14.44
N SER A 78 -8.90 -2.41 -15.47
CA SER A 78 -7.72 -1.62 -15.82
C SER A 78 -8.08 -0.19 -16.23
N ARG A 79 -9.21 -0.01 -16.94
CA ARG A 79 -9.74 1.30 -17.30
C ARG A 79 -10.15 2.07 -16.05
N GLN A 80 -10.92 1.47 -15.14
CA GLN A 80 -11.34 2.10 -13.89
C GLN A 80 -10.14 2.56 -13.05
N ILE A 81 -9.08 1.75 -12.97
CA ILE A 81 -7.84 2.12 -12.27
C ILE A 81 -7.16 3.32 -12.95
N LYS A 82 -7.10 3.33 -14.29
CA LYS A 82 -6.52 4.43 -15.07
C LYS A 82 -7.30 5.72 -14.93
N GLU A 83 -8.62 5.62 -14.88
CA GLU A 83 -9.56 6.74 -14.74
C GLU A 83 -9.77 7.18 -13.28
N HIS A 84 -9.10 6.51 -12.34
CA HIS A 84 -9.19 6.78 -10.89
C HIS A 84 -10.60 6.63 -10.31
N THR A 85 -11.47 5.81 -10.91
CA THR A 85 -12.80 5.48 -10.38
C THR A 85 -12.78 4.33 -9.37
N THR A 86 -11.70 3.52 -9.34
CA THR A 86 -11.43 2.55 -8.29
C THR A 86 -10.89 3.26 -7.05
N GLU A 87 -11.52 3.06 -5.90
CA GLU A 87 -11.03 3.60 -4.63
C GLU A 87 -10.27 2.55 -3.84
N LYS A 88 -9.16 2.96 -3.21
CA LYS A 88 -8.30 2.08 -2.42
C LYS A 88 -7.96 2.75 -1.10
N TYR A 89 -8.25 2.05 0.00
CA TYR A 89 -8.03 2.55 1.33
C TYR A 89 -7.04 1.66 2.07
N TYR A 90 -6.19 2.30 2.87
CA TYR A 90 -5.12 1.64 3.60
C TYR A 90 -5.13 2.05 5.07
N ARG A 91 -4.79 1.11 5.95
CA ARG A 91 -4.38 1.37 7.32
C ARG A 91 -2.86 1.33 7.37
N ALA A 92 -2.27 2.28 8.10
CA ALA A 92 -0.83 2.33 8.30
C ALA A 92 -0.52 2.75 9.73
N ALA A 93 0.65 2.34 10.25
CA ALA A 93 1.12 2.80 11.54
C ALA A 93 2.59 3.22 11.50
N SER A 94 2.90 4.30 12.23
CA SER A 94 4.25 4.84 12.39
C SER A 94 4.60 4.98 13.88
N ARG A 95 5.89 4.95 14.21
CA ARG A 95 6.43 5.39 15.51
C ARG A 95 7.00 6.81 15.48
N GLY A 96 6.94 7.47 14.34
CA GLY A 96 7.37 8.85 14.18
C GLY A 96 6.35 9.83 14.76
N GLN A 97 6.86 10.93 15.29
CA GLN A 97 6.09 12.16 15.46
C GLN A 97 6.46 13.02 14.26
N GLY A 98 5.48 13.55 13.52
CA GLY A 98 5.73 14.38 12.36
C GLY A 98 6.73 15.48 12.63
N VAL A 99 7.50 15.86 11.62
CA VAL A 99 8.42 16.99 11.70
C VAL A 99 7.59 18.23 12.04
N SER A 100 7.83 18.79 13.24
CA SER A 100 7.24 20.06 13.66
C SER A 100 7.76 21.17 12.73
N GLY A 101 7.01 21.50 11.68
CA GLY A 101 7.48 22.48 10.72
C GLY A 101 6.51 22.74 9.58
N ALA A 102 5.24 22.85 9.84
CA ALA A 102 4.26 23.62 9.07
C ALA A 102 3.03 23.81 9.98
N ASP A 103 2.85 25.04 10.41
CA ASP A 103 1.63 25.56 11.05
C ASP A 103 1.25 24.90 12.39
N LYS A 104 2.07 25.12 13.43
CA LYS A 104 1.56 25.14 14.80
C LYS A 104 0.95 26.53 15.03
N GLU A 105 -0.31 26.69 14.74
CA GLU A 105 -1.13 27.55 15.61
C GLU A 105 -1.28 26.81 16.93
N GLU A 106 -0.74 27.44 18.00
CA GLU A 106 -0.91 27.01 19.38
C GLU A 106 -2.40 27.13 19.73
N ASP A 107 -3.16 26.08 19.53
CA ASP A 107 -4.46 25.96 20.17
C ASP A 107 -4.39 24.76 21.14
N ASN A 108 -4.24 25.12 22.43
CA ASN A 108 -4.53 24.27 23.57
C ASN A 108 -5.97 23.76 23.45
N LYS A 109 -6.17 22.58 22.88
CA LYS A 109 -7.41 21.82 23.00
C LYS A 109 -7.11 20.34 23.18
N GLU A 110 -7.54 19.88 24.34
CA GLU A 110 -7.71 18.51 24.74
C GLU A 110 -8.43 17.69 23.65
N ASP A 111 -7.89 16.50 23.34
CA ASP A 111 -8.59 15.34 22.74
C ASP A 111 -9.47 15.54 21.48
N ASN A 112 -9.08 16.37 20.52
CA ASN A 112 -9.68 16.32 19.20
C ASN A 112 -8.70 15.68 18.22
N HIS A 113 -8.84 14.36 17.98
CA HIS A 113 -8.27 13.70 16.80
C HIS A 113 -8.72 14.50 15.57
N ASP A 114 -7.77 15.15 14.89
CA ASP A 114 -8.05 15.83 13.63
C ASP A 114 -8.47 14.80 12.59
N LEU A 115 -9.79 14.52 12.54
CA LEU A 115 -10.40 13.59 11.58
C LEU A 115 -10.45 14.17 10.16
N ALA A 116 -9.91 15.37 9.96
CA ALA A 116 -9.85 15.99 8.65
C ALA A 116 -8.91 15.23 7.71
N TRP A 117 -9.29 15.16 6.45
CA TRP A 117 -8.47 14.60 5.41
C TRP A 117 -7.42 15.59 4.93
N HIS A 118 -6.15 15.25 5.09
CA HIS A 118 -5.00 15.99 4.55
C HIS A 118 -4.57 15.40 3.21
N THR A 119 -4.19 16.24 2.26
CA THR A 119 -3.73 15.79 0.94
C THR A 119 -2.22 15.94 0.82
N LEU A 120 -1.53 14.85 0.48
CA LEU A 120 -0.12 14.88 0.10
C LEU A 120 0.02 14.79 -1.42
N THR A 121 0.78 15.73 -1.98
CA THR A 121 1.12 15.74 -3.40
C THR A 121 2.63 15.87 -3.55
N ASP A 122 3.26 14.87 -4.16
CA ASP A 122 4.68 14.81 -4.44
C ASP A 122 4.93 14.32 -5.86
N TYR A 123 6.18 14.46 -6.32
CA TYR A 123 6.66 13.85 -7.56
C TYR A 123 7.66 12.76 -7.23
N LEU A 124 7.41 11.54 -7.71
CA LEU A 124 8.22 10.37 -7.40
C LEU A 124 8.94 9.86 -8.64
N SER A 125 10.22 9.54 -8.51
CA SER A 125 10.99 8.79 -9.49
C SER A 125 11.39 7.41 -8.94
N PHE A 126 11.41 6.40 -9.81
CA PHE A 126 11.72 5.02 -9.46
C PHE A 126 13.12 4.63 -9.92
N ASP A 127 13.97 4.19 -9.00
CA ASP A 127 15.28 3.62 -9.30
C ASP A 127 15.17 2.08 -9.39
N LYS A 128 15.30 1.56 -10.61
CA LYS A 128 15.23 0.11 -10.88
C LYS A 128 16.40 -0.65 -10.22
N ARG A 129 17.57 -0.03 -10.07
CA ARG A 129 18.78 -0.67 -9.54
C ARG A 129 18.64 -1.00 -8.07
N THR A 130 18.10 -0.06 -7.30
CA THR A 130 17.89 -0.23 -5.85
C THR A 130 16.49 -0.74 -5.53
N ASN A 131 15.59 -0.81 -6.49
CA ASN A 131 14.17 -1.10 -6.30
C ASN A 131 13.54 -0.20 -5.22
N THR A 132 13.86 1.11 -5.29
CA THR A 132 13.31 2.14 -4.40
C THR A 132 12.76 3.31 -5.19
N SER A 133 11.89 4.10 -4.56
CA SER A 133 11.45 5.38 -5.09
C SER A 133 12.05 6.51 -4.25
N LYS A 134 12.20 7.68 -4.85
CA LYS A 134 12.60 8.91 -4.17
C LYS A 134 11.68 10.05 -4.57
N ILE A 135 11.55 11.04 -3.68
CA ILE A 135 10.90 12.29 -4.00
C ILE A 135 11.85 13.10 -4.89
N THR A 136 11.30 13.74 -5.89
CA THR A 136 12.05 14.49 -6.89
C THR A 136 11.26 15.74 -7.31
N SER A 137 11.87 16.58 -8.12
CA SER A 137 11.20 17.76 -8.69
C SER A 137 10.27 17.35 -9.84
N GLU A 138 9.21 18.11 -10.05
CA GLU A 138 8.33 17.97 -11.23
C GLU A 138 9.10 18.04 -12.56
N LYS A 139 10.22 18.80 -12.57
CA LYS A 139 11.08 18.96 -13.75
C LYS A 139 11.89 17.71 -14.10
N ASP A 140 11.98 16.71 -13.22
CA ASP A 140 12.65 15.46 -13.52
C ASP A 140 11.85 14.66 -14.57
N ARG A 141 12.49 14.28 -15.67
CA ARG A 141 11.85 13.55 -16.79
C ARG A 141 11.23 12.21 -16.36
N GLN A 142 11.68 11.63 -15.26
CA GLN A 142 11.15 10.36 -14.73
C GLN A 142 10.14 10.58 -13.61
N ALA A 143 9.86 11.83 -13.24
CA ALA A 143 8.92 12.17 -12.21
C ALA A 143 7.49 11.78 -12.57
N LYS A 144 6.79 11.20 -11.61
CA LYS A 144 5.36 10.92 -11.70
C LYS A 144 4.65 11.52 -10.52
N LYS A 145 3.63 12.33 -10.79
CA LYS A 145 2.78 12.89 -9.74
C LYS A 145 2.16 11.78 -8.90
N ALA A 146 2.25 11.94 -7.58
CA ALA A 146 1.77 11.02 -6.56
C ALA A 146 0.87 11.78 -5.59
N VAL A 147 -0.38 11.36 -5.47
CA VAL A 147 -1.38 12.01 -4.63
C VAL A 147 -2.05 10.97 -3.75
N LEU A 148 -2.09 11.22 -2.46
CA LEU A 148 -2.90 10.49 -1.50
C LEU A 148 -3.59 11.47 -0.54
N GLN A 149 -4.63 10.99 0.12
CA GLN A 149 -5.22 11.66 1.27
C GLN A 149 -5.01 10.79 2.49
N TYR A 150 -4.77 11.40 3.64
CA TYR A 150 -4.65 10.70 4.91
C TYR A 150 -5.34 11.48 6.02
N ARG A 151 -5.71 10.78 7.08
CA ARG A 151 -6.11 11.33 8.37
C ARG A 151 -5.51 10.48 9.49
N ILE A 152 -5.22 11.10 10.61
CA ILE A 152 -4.76 10.40 11.81
C ILE A 152 -6.00 9.91 12.55
N ILE A 153 -6.05 8.62 12.85
CA ILE A 153 -7.18 7.98 13.53
C ILE A 153 -6.84 7.60 14.99
N SER A 154 -5.54 7.53 15.31
CA SER A 154 -5.04 7.36 16.67
C SER A 154 -3.61 7.91 16.76
N ASN A 155 -3.28 8.52 17.88
CA ASN A 155 -1.92 9.00 18.18
C ASN A 155 -1.62 8.75 19.67
N GLU A 156 -1.40 7.48 20.02
CA GLU A 156 -1.23 7.03 21.39
C GLU A 156 0.09 6.27 21.56
N CYS A 157 0.68 6.35 22.75
CA CYS A 157 1.83 5.54 23.15
C CYS A 157 2.98 5.50 22.12
N ASN A 158 3.37 6.63 21.55
CA ASN A 158 4.40 6.71 20.48
C ASN A 158 4.03 5.99 19.18
N LYS A 159 2.76 5.71 18.95
CA LYS A 159 2.23 5.11 17.73
C LYS A 159 1.18 6.01 17.11
N THR A 160 1.38 6.40 15.85
CA THR A 160 0.40 7.14 15.06
C THR A 160 -0.22 6.20 14.03
N GLU A 161 -1.54 6.10 14.02
CA GLU A 161 -2.29 5.29 13.05
C GLU A 161 -3.00 6.17 12.04
N PHE A 162 -2.97 5.73 10.79
CA PHE A 162 -3.48 6.46 9.64
C PHE A 162 -4.56 5.69 8.92
N ASP A 163 -5.58 6.43 8.48
CA ASP A 163 -6.48 6.05 7.42
C ASP A 163 -6.07 6.79 6.15
N ILE A 164 -5.90 6.08 5.03
CA ILE A 164 -5.30 6.62 3.81
C ILE A 164 -6.18 6.27 2.62
N LYS A 165 -6.56 7.28 1.82
CA LYS A 165 -7.17 7.11 0.51
C LYS A 165 -6.12 7.32 -0.58
N LEU A 166 -5.82 6.27 -1.36
CA LEU A 166 -4.78 6.30 -2.38
C LEU A 166 -5.36 6.75 -3.72
N LEU A 167 -5.08 7.98 -4.15
CA LEU A 167 -5.59 8.55 -5.41
C LEU A 167 -4.72 8.17 -6.62
N THR A 168 -3.42 7.97 -6.42
CA THR A 168 -2.49 7.43 -7.43
C THR A 168 -1.76 6.21 -6.88
N GLY A 169 -1.28 5.31 -7.74
CA GLY A 169 -0.59 4.08 -7.33
C GLY A 169 0.87 4.05 -7.82
N ARG A 170 1.76 4.88 -7.26
CA ARG A 170 3.19 4.85 -7.58
C ARG A 170 3.91 3.81 -6.72
N HIS A 171 5.04 3.32 -7.21
CA HIS A 171 5.87 2.36 -6.49
C HIS A 171 6.26 2.89 -5.10
N HIS A 172 5.95 2.14 -4.05
CA HIS A 172 6.17 2.50 -2.64
C HIS A 172 5.58 3.86 -2.20
N GLN A 173 4.53 4.33 -2.85
CA GLN A 173 4.03 5.71 -2.67
C GLN A 173 3.72 6.05 -1.22
N ILE A 174 2.85 5.30 -0.55
CA ILE A 174 2.43 5.56 0.84
C ILE A 174 3.65 5.56 1.76
N ARG A 175 4.50 4.55 1.63
CA ARG A 175 5.71 4.37 2.45
C ARG A 175 6.64 5.58 2.36
N LEU A 176 6.87 6.08 1.15
CA LEU A 176 7.77 7.19 0.90
C LEU A 176 7.17 8.54 1.31
N GLN A 177 5.90 8.80 0.95
CA GLN A 177 5.25 10.07 1.28
C GLN A 177 5.07 10.26 2.79
N LEU A 178 4.66 9.21 3.53
CA LEU A 178 4.57 9.30 4.99
C LEU A 178 5.96 9.46 5.63
N ALA A 179 6.97 8.72 5.17
CA ALA A 179 8.34 8.90 5.68
C ALA A 179 8.87 10.32 5.43
N ASN A 180 8.52 10.95 4.30
CA ASN A 180 8.94 12.31 3.95
C ASN A 180 8.36 13.37 4.90
N ILE A 181 7.15 13.16 5.42
CA ILE A 181 6.54 14.07 6.41
C ILE A 181 6.83 13.67 7.87
N GLY A 182 7.83 12.78 8.10
CA GLY A 182 8.30 12.40 9.42
C GLY A 182 7.58 11.22 10.06
N TYR A 183 6.75 10.49 9.30
CA TYR A 183 6.04 9.29 9.76
C TYR A 183 6.51 8.02 9.03
N PRO A 184 7.78 7.58 9.21
CA PRO A 184 8.23 6.31 8.65
C PRO A 184 7.41 5.16 9.24
N LEU A 185 6.96 4.23 8.38
CA LEU A 185 6.10 3.13 8.82
C LEU A 185 6.87 2.12 9.68
N ILE A 186 6.18 1.58 10.67
CA ILE A 186 6.68 0.46 11.49
C ILE A 186 7.04 -0.70 10.55
N GLY A 187 8.22 -1.31 10.75
CA GLY A 187 8.71 -2.43 9.94
C GLY A 187 9.21 -2.05 8.53
N ASP A 188 9.23 -0.76 8.16
CA ASP A 188 9.76 -0.35 6.87
C ASP A 188 11.29 -0.34 6.85
N THR A 189 11.89 -1.31 6.16
CA THR A 189 13.35 -1.45 6.03
C THR A 189 13.97 -0.54 4.98
N LYS A 190 13.15 0.09 4.10
CA LYS A 190 13.63 0.94 3.01
C LYS A 190 13.61 2.43 3.34
N TYR A 191 12.54 2.88 4.00
CA TYR A 191 12.30 4.30 4.28
C TYR A 191 12.31 4.64 5.77
N GLY A 192 12.46 3.65 6.67
CA GLY A 192 12.43 3.83 8.11
C GLY A 192 13.64 4.57 8.71
N LYS A 193 14.67 4.91 7.92
CA LYS A 193 15.92 5.52 8.39
C LYS A 193 16.01 7.04 8.16
N THR A 194 14.97 7.69 7.69
CA THR A 194 15.06 9.07 7.18
C THR A 194 15.10 10.15 8.28
N VAL A 195 14.87 9.82 9.55
CA VAL A 195 14.75 10.83 10.64
C VAL A 195 16.03 10.99 11.47
N SER A 196 17.13 10.28 11.20
CA SER A 196 18.31 10.26 12.09
C SER A 196 19.54 11.07 11.61
N ASN A 197 19.48 11.88 10.58
CA ASN A 197 20.69 12.44 9.94
C ASN A 197 20.93 13.94 10.13
N ASN A 198 20.56 14.54 11.28
CA ASN A 198 21.07 15.89 11.61
C ASN A 198 21.71 16.02 13.02
N SER A 199 22.02 14.94 13.70
CA SER A 199 22.90 14.96 14.86
C SER A 199 24.04 13.96 14.64
N GLY A 200 25.21 14.51 14.30
CA GLY A 200 26.45 13.75 14.11
C GLY A 200 26.91 13.06 15.38
N THR A 201 26.50 11.82 15.55
CA THR A 201 27.22 10.82 16.33
C THR A 201 26.87 9.45 15.75
N GLY A 202 27.85 8.85 15.08
CA GLY A 202 27.73 7.53 14.49
C GLY A 202 27.49 6.45 15.54
N SER A 203 26.24 6.15 15.85
CA SER A 203 25.87 4.91 16.50
C SER A 203 25.64 3.86 15.43
N LYS A 204 26.63 3.00 15.21
CA LYS A 204 26.44 1.68 14.62
C LYS A 204 25.45 0.95 15.53
N SER A 205 24.18 0.92 15.13
CA SER A 205 23.16 0.11 15.79
C SER A 205 23.62 -1.34 15.77
N GLY A 206 24.08 -1.79 16.94
CA GLY A 206 24.59 -3.13 17.20
C GLY A 206 23.51 -4.16 16.86
N ARG A 207 23.96 -5.24 16.26
CA ARG A 207 23.25 -6.52 16.21
C ARG A 207 23.03 -6.98 17.65
N THR A 208 21.90 -6.62 18.22
CA THR A 208 21.42 -7.26 19.45
C THR A 208 20.39 -8.30 19.05
N GLY A 209 20.74 -9.55 19.32
CA GLY A 209 19.89 -10.72 19.54
C GLY A 209 18.71 -10.96 18.59
N PHE A 210 18.47 -12.19 18.24
CA PHE A 210 17.30 -12.78 17.56
C PHE A 210 16.03 -11.90 17.52
N GLY A 211 16.08 -10.79 16.80
CA GLY A 211 14.94 -9.90 16.62
C GLY A 211 14.05 -10.42 15.50
N VAL A 212 12.85 -10.85 15.85
CA VAL A 212 11.76 -11.04 14.90
C VAL A 212 11.69 -9.77 14.06
N ARG A 213 11.91 -9.86 12.74
CA ARG A 213 11.73 -8.70 11.84
C ARG A 213 10.29 -8.26 11.94
N GLU A 214 10.08 -7.05 12.40
CA GLU A 214 8.76 -6.46 12.49
C GLU A 214 8.14 -6.38 11.09
N GLN A 215 6.88 -6.81 10.97
CA GLN A 215 6.12 -6.75 9.74
C GLN A 215 5.86 -5.27 9.38
N LEU A 216 5.86 -4.95 8.08
CA LEU A 216 5.46 -3.62 7.61
C LEU A 216 4.01 -3.32 8.01
N ALA A 217 3.80 -2.28 8.81
CA ALA A 217 2.48 -1.86 9.24
C ALA A 217 1.79 -1.07 8.12
N LEU A 218 1.37 -1.76 7.08
CA LEU A 218 0.62 -1.22 5.94
C LEU A 218 -0.31 -2.30 5.40
N CYS A 219 -1.62 -2.04 5.46
CA CYS A 219 -2.66 -2.95 5.00
C CYS A 219 -3.60 -2.25 4.03
N SER A 220 -3.83 -2.83 2.86
CA SER A 220 -4.91 -2.45 1.94
C SER A 220 -6.22 -3.04 2.46
N TYR A 221 -6.90 -2.33 3.37
CA TYR A 221 -8.05 -2.90 4.05
C TYR A 221 -9.35 -2.82 3.27
N LYS A 222 -9.45 -1.88 2.27
CA LYS A 222 -10.69 -1.70 1.52
C LYS A 222 -10.43 -1.33 0.06
N ILE A 223 -11.20 -1.93 -0.82
CA ILE A 223 -11.25 -1.61 -2.25
C ILE A 223 -12.70 -1.41 -2.71
N VAL A 224 -12.93 -0.38 -3.53
CA VAL A 224 -14.25 -0.07 -4.12
C VAL A 224 -14.09 0.10 -5.62
N PHE A 225 -14.90 -0.60 -6.39
CA PHE A 225 -14.87 -0.53 -7.86
C PHE A 225 -16.23 -0.93 -8.45
N ASP A 226 -16.45 -0.62 -9.72
CA ASP A 226 -17.66 -1.06 -10.42
C ASP A 226 -17.45 -2.45 -11.00
N HIS A 227 -18.40 -3.35 -10.79
CA HIS A 227 -18.32 -4.70 -11.32
C HIS A 227 -18.18 -4.68 -12.86
N PRO A 228 -17.18 -5.40 -13.44
CA PRO A 228 -16.80 -5.24 -14.84
C PRO A 228 -17.88 -5.64 -15.84
N ALA A 229 -18.84 -6.48 -15.47
CA ALA A 229 -19.94 -6.92 -16.33
C ALA A 229 -21.25 -6.21 -16.00
N THR A 230 -21.63 -6.05 -14.72
CA THR A 230 -22.91 -5.49 -14.32
C THR A 230 -22.90 -3.97 -14.12
N GLY A 231 -21.72 -3.38 -13.85
CA GLY A 231 -21.59 -1.96 -13.48
C GLY A 231 -22.00 -1.65 -12.04
N GLU A 232 -22.40 -2.62 -11.26
CA GLU A 232 -22.74 -2.45 -9.85
C GLU A 232 -21.52 -2.00 -9.03
N ARG A 233 -21.70 -1.03 -8.13
CA ARG A 233 -20.65 -0.54 -7.24
C ARG A 233 -20.41 -1.53 -6.10
N LEU A 234 -19.27 -2.20 -6.10
CA LEU A 234 -18.90 -3.19 -5.11
C LEU A 234 -17.90 -2.63 -4.10
N THR A 235 -18.06 -3.04 -2.85
CA THR A 235 -17.13 -2.70 -1.75
C THR A 235 -16.69 -3.97 -1.04
N PHE A 236 -15.37 -4.14 -0.90
CA PHE A 236 -14.77 -5.21 -0.13
C PHE A 236 -13.88 -4.61 0.94
N GLU A 237 -14.15 -4.96 2.19
CA GLU A 237 -13.46 -4.42 3.36
C GLU A 237 -13.06 -5.55 4.30
N LEU A 238 -11.83 -5.52 4.81
CA LEU A 238 -11.36 -6.43 5.84
C LEU A 238 -11.88 -5.97 7.21
N PRO A 239 -12.17 -6.89 8.13
CA PRO A 239 -12.63 -6.57 9.47
C PRO A 239 -11.59 -5.79 10.29
#